data_91eaf817a1344ebe94f2104cbd316807
#
_entry.id   91eaf817a1344ebe94f2104cbd316807
#
_cell.length_a   1.000
_cell.length_b   1.000
_cell.length_c   1.000
_cell.angle_alpha   90.00
_cell.angle_beta   90.00
_cell.angle_gamma   90.00
#
_symmetry.space_group_name_H-M   'P 1'
#
loop_
_entity.id
_entity.type
_entity.pdbx_description
1 polymer ?
#
loop_
_entity_poly.entity_id
_entity_poly.type
_entity_poly.pdbx_seq_one_letter_code
_entity_poly.pdbx_strand_id
1 'polypeptide(L)' 'MSVALADFTEMLVPVSDFSQGKASKIFSDVYDSDREYIVLKNNQPTAVVMSVREYRETQRKLEKFEKLLELQIEKNN' A
#
# COMPACT_ATOMS: atom_id res chain seq x y z
N MET A 1 -5.58 8.87 -8.55
CA MET A 1 -6.93 8.49 -8.13
C MET A 1 -7.07 8.67 -6.64
N SER A 2 -8.08 9.39 -6.23
CA SER A 2 -8.34 9.57 -4.82
C SER A 2 -9.23 8.42 -4.31
N VAL A 3 -8.90 7.92 -3.13
CA VAL A 3 -9.68 6.87 -2.46
C VAL A 3 -10.79 7.59 -1.66
N ALA A 4 -12.00 7.08 -1.74
CA ALA A 4 -13.09 7.62 -0.93
C ALA A 4 -12.76 7.49 0.56
N LEU A 5 -13.21 8.45 1.36
CA LEU A 5 -12.93 8.46 2.79
C LEU A 5 -13.38 7.17 3.49
N ALA A 6 -14.53 6.64 3.08
CA ALA A 6 -15.05 5.37 3.64
C ALA A 6 -14.10 4.20 3.33
N ASP A 7 -13.56 4.16 2.11
CA ASP A 7 -12.61 3.10 1.71
C ASP A 7 -11.30 3.24 2.48
N PHE A 8 -10.85 4.46 2.70
CA PHE A 8 -9.65 4.71 3.48
C PHE A 8 -9.79 4.22 4.91
N THR A 9 -10.93 4.51 5.56
CA THR A 9 -11.16 4.05 6.94
C THR A 9 -11.24 2.53 7.05
N GLU A 10 -11.74 1.85 6.03
CA GLU A 10 -11.78 0.39 6.00
C GLU A 10 -10.38 -0.23 5.90
N MET A 11 -9.42 0.51 5.41
CA MET A 11 -8.03 0.05 5.31
C MET A 11 -7.28 0.14 6.64
N LEU A 12 -7.80 0.87 7.61
CA LEU A 12 -7.13 1.08 8.89
C LEU A 12 -7.28 -0.15 9.79
N VAL A 13 -6.18 -0.61 10.34
CA VAL A 13 -6.19 -1.76 11.26
C VAL A 13 -5.23 -1.48 12.42
N PRO A 14 -5.69 -1.60 13.67
CA PRO A 14 -4.77 -1.43 14.80
C PRO A 14 -3.81 -2.61 14.89
N VAL A 15 -2.57 -2.34 15.29
CA VAL A 15 -1.53 -3.36 15.38
C VAL A 15 -1.93 -4.50 16.32
N SER A 16 -2.77 -4.22 17.30
CA SER A 16 -3.26 -5.23 18.25
C SER A 16 -4.08 -6.32 17.59
N ASP A 17 -4.71 -6.06 16.44
CA ASP A 17 -5.47 -7.07 15.72
C ASP A 17 -4.59 -8.24 15.28
N PHE A 18 -3.32 -7.99 15.02
CA PHE A 18 -2.40 -9.05 14.62
C PHE A 18 -2.11 -10.04 15.75
N SER A 19 -2.17 -9.59 17.00
CA SER A 19 -1.95 -10.45 18.15
C SER A 19 -3.25 -11.10 18.68
N GLN A 20 -4.40 -10.71 18.14
CA GLN A 20 -5.71 -11.24 18.56
C GLN A 20 -6.22 -12.34 17.62
N GLY A 21 -5.31 -13.01 16.91
CA GLY A 21 -5.67 -14.11 16.03
C GLY A 21 -6.23 -13.69 14.66
N LYS A 22 -6.18 -12.42 14.33
CA LYS A 22 -6.68 -11.89 13.07
C LYS A 22 -5.62 -11.80 11.97
N ALA A 23 -4.37 -12.06 12.31
CA ALA A 23 -3.26 -11.93 11.36
C ALA A 23 -3.46 -12.79 10.11
N SER A 24 -3.86 -14.03 10.30
CA SER A 24 -4.05 -14.98 9.20
C SER A 24 -5.09 -14.48 8.20
N LYS A 25 -6.21 -13.96 8.69
CA LYS A 25 -7.26 -13.44 7.84
C LYS A 25 -6.81 -12.18 7.08
N ILE A 26 -6.10 -11.30 7.78
CA ILE A 26 -5.57 -10.07 7.18
C ILE A 26 -4.63 -10.41 6.03
N PHE A 27 -3.67 -11.31 6.27
CA PHE A 27 -2.71 -11.71 5.23
C PHE A 27 -3.36 -12.49 4.10
N SER A 28 -4.41 -13.28 4.38
CA SER A 28 -5.17 -13.94 3.32
C SER A 28 -5.87 -12.92 2.41
N ASP A 29 -6.49 -11.91 3.00
CA ASP A 29 -7.13 -10.84 2.23
C ASP A 29 -6.11 -10.07 1.38
N VAL A 30 -4.93 -9.82 1.92
CA VAL A 30 -3.84 -9.17 1.20
C VAL A 30 -3.40 -10.02 0.01
N TYR A 31 -3.20 -11.31 0.23
CA TYR A 31 -2.72 -12.22 -0.82
C TYR A 31 -3.79 -12.48 -1.89
N ASP A 32 -5.02 -12.77 -1.46
CA ASP A 32 -6.08 -13.22 -2.37
C ASP A 32 -6.74 -12.09 -3.14
N SER A 33 -6.86 -10.93 -2.52
CA SER A 33 -7.64 -9.81 -3.08
C SER A 33 -6.82 -8.55 -3.31
N ASP A 34 -5.51 -8.62 -3.12
CA ASP A 34 -4.61 -7.46 -3.20
C ASP A 34 -5.08 -6.30 -2.32
N ARG A 35 -5.71 -6.64 -1.20
CA ARG A 35 -6.19 -5.64 -0.26
C ARG A 35 -5.01 -5.01 0.48
N GLU A 36 -5.05 -3.70 0.65
CA GLU A 36 -4.03 -2.98 1.38
C GLU A 36 -4.56 -2.58 2.75
N TYR A 37 -3.68 -2.61 3.75
CA TYR A 37 -4.00 -2.18 5.09
C TYR A 37 -2.99 -1.16 5.58
N ILE A 38 -3.50 -0.19 6.33
CA ILE A 38 -2.66 0.80 7.02
C ILE A 38 -2.70 0.43 8.50
N VAL A 39 -1.53 0.05 9.04
CA VAL A 39 -1.42 -0.40 10.42
C VAL A 39 -1.25 0.80 11.33
N LEU A 40 -2.11 0.87 12.33
CA LEU A 40 -2.07 1.92 13.34
C LEU A 40 -1.40 1.41 14.61
N LYS A 41 -0.43 2.16 15.11
CA LYS A 41 0.17 1.93 16.42
C LYS A 41 0.00 3.21 17.22
N ASN A 42 -0.64 3.11 18.38
CA ASN A 42 -0.96 4.27 19.22
C ASN A 42 -1.75 5.32 18.41
N ASN A 43 -2.72 4.86 17.63
CA ASN A 43 -3.58 5.69 16.78
C ASN A 43 -2.84 6.46 15.69
N GLN A 44 -1.61 6.06 15.36
CA GLN A 44 -0.84 6.71 14.30
C GLN A 44 -0.53 5.74 13.18
N PRO A 45 -0.71 6.15 11.92
CA PRO A 45 -0.32 5.32 10.78
C PRO A 45 1.18 5.04 10.84
N THR A 46 1.53 3.75 10.89
CA THR A 46 2.91 3.34 11.12
C THR A 46 3.47 2.52 9.96
N ALA A 47 2.62 1.71 9.33
CA ALA A 47 3.07 0.80 8.29
C ALA A 47 1.94 0.52 7.31
N VAL A 48 2.32 0.08 6.12
CA VAL A 48 1.37 -0.37 5.11
C VAL A 48 1.61 -1.86 4.87
N VAL A 49 0.54 -2.64 4.83
CA VAL A 49 0.60 -4.05 4.45
C VAL A 49 -0.03 -4.19 3.08
N MET A 50 0.72 -4.72 2.13
CA MET A 50 0.24 -4.98 0.79
C MET A 50 0.87 -6.26 0.26
N SER A 51 0.31 -6.84 -0.79
CA SER A 51 0.89 -8.03 -1.39
C SER A 51 2.23 -7.68 -2.06
N VAL A 52 3.12 -8.67 -2.12
CA VAL A 52 4.40 -8.49 -2.82
C VAL A 52 4.14 -8.20 -4.30
N ARG A 53 3.09 -8.78 -4.87
CA ARG A 53 2.68 -8.53 -6.25
C ARG A 53 2.35 -7.05 -6.47
N GLU A 54 1.54 -6.47 -5.58
CA GLU A 54 1.16 -5.05 -5.61
C GLU A 54 2.39 -4.15 -5.43
N TYR A 55 3.25 -4.51 -4.49
CA TYR A 55 4.47 -3.75 -4.24
C TYR A 55 5.37 -3.71 -5.48
N ARG A 56 5.59 -4.86 -6.10
CA ARG A 56 6.41 -4.95 -7.30
C ARG A 56 5.84 -4.14 -8.46
N GLU A 57 4.53 -4.21 -8.63
CA GLU A 57 3.82 -3.46 -9.67
C GLU A 57 4.01 -1.95 -9.48
N THR A 58 3.85 -1.50 -8.25
CA THR A 58 4.03 -0.09 -7.89
C THR A 58 5.47 0.36 -8.14
N GLN A 59 6.45 -0.46 -7.79
CA GLN A 59 7.86 -0.13 -8.01
C GLN A 59 8.18 -0.05 -9.50
N ARG A 60 7.65 -0.95 -10.31
CA ARG A 60 7.83 -0.90 -11.77
C ARG A 60 7.25 0.37 -12.38
N LYS A 61 6.06 0.76 -11.94
CA LYS A 61 5.41 1.98 -12.42
C LYS A 61 6.21 3.22 -12.03
N LEU A 62 6.74 3.22 -10.83
CA LEU A 62 7.55 4.32 -10.32
C LEU A 62 8.84 4.46 -11.12
N GLU A 63 9.55 3.37 -11.37
CA GLU A 63 10.76 3.37 -12.17
C GLU A 63 10.51 3.87 -13.59
N LYS A 64 9.43 3.41 -14.19
CA LYS A 64 9.02 3.82 -15.52
C LYS A 64 8.74 5.32 -15.58
N PHE A 65 8.04 5.82 -14.59
CA PHE A 65 7.72 7.24 -14.47
C PHE A 65 8.98 8.08 -14.29
N GLU A 66 9.89 7.64 -13.44
CA GLU A 66 11.17 8.32 -13.23
C GLU A 66 11.99 8.39 -14.51
N LYS A 67 12.04 7.32 -15.27
CA LYS A 67 12.71 7.30 -16.57
C LYS A 67 12.11 8.28 -17.55
N LEU A 68 10.78 8.34 -17.61
CA LEU A 68 10.08 9.28 -18.47
C LEU A 68 10.40 10.73 -18.08
N LEU A 69 10.47 11.01 -16.80
CA LEU A 69 10.83 12.33 -16.29
C LEU A 69 12.27 12.70 -16.68
N GLU A 70 13.20 11.76 -16.56
CA GLU A 70 14.61 11.98 -16.94
C GLU A 70 14.72 12.31 -18.43
N LEU A 71 14.03 11.56 -19.27
CA LEU A 71 14.01 11.83 -20.71
C LEU A 71 13.41 13.18 -21.03
N GLN A 72 12.36 13.58 -20.31
CA GLN A 72 11.74 14.89 -20.49
C GLN A 72 12.70 16.03 -20.11
N ILE A 73 13.42 15.87 -19.03
CA ILE A 73 14.41 16.84 -18.56
C ILE A 73 15.54 16.97 -19.60
N GLU A 74 16.05 15.86 -20.10
CA GLU A 74 17.10 15.86 -21.13
C GLU A 74 16.65 16.56 -22.40
N LYS A 75 15.41 16.35 -22.82
CA LYS A 75 14.85 16.98 -24.01
C LYS A 75 14.73 18.50 -23.87
N ASN A 76 14.50 18.97 -22.67
CA ASN A 76 14.27 20.39 -22.41
C ASN A 76 15.57 21.17 -22.11
N ASN A 77 16.67 20.46 -22.04
CA ASN A 77 17.99 21.06 -21.91
C ASN A 77 18.64 21.22 -23.31
#